data_00e991451f02d6d4b1c87b5ea9cc8a7a
#
_entry.id   00e991451f02d6d4b1c87b5ea9cc8a7a
#
_cell.length_a   1.000
_cell.length_b   1.000
_cell.length_c   1.000
_cell.angle_alpha   90.00
_cell.angle_beta   90.00
_cell.angle_gamma   90.00
#
_symmetry.space_group_name_H-M   'P 1'
#
loop_
_entity.id
_entity.type
_entity.pdbx_description
1 polymer ?
#
loop_
_entity_poly.entity_id
_entity_poly.type
_entity_poly.pdbx_seq_one_letter_code
_entity_poly.pdbx_strand_id
1 'polypeptide(L)'
;GYIGDITSVKASIYLTQAVARAVISRAPTTTPSINTMTYLVDLLTWFSGKRPISAYASGAKGVFYEEFGALDSTWTVLNFDGGMVATLGASWEVPVFWPANNASMEFEVFGREGAVSVKDDHRDMVIASNKSMPGPYTPEVDMHVALFGSNMPGDWALGEHFGAMQEETHAFINSVGQRRQDSILATGRDGFDVLSISLAIDQSANTGEVVPITWTS
;
A
#
# COMPACT_ATOMS: atom_id res chain seq x y z
N GLY A 1 3.63 -15.37 11.15
CA GLY A 1 4.92 -15.63 11.72
C GLY A 1 5.98 -16.28 10.84
N TYR A 2 5.71 -16.61 9.53
CA TYR A 2 6.68 -17.35 8.71
C TYR A 2 7.95 -16.55 8.35
N ILE A 3 7.84 -15.23 8.22
CA ILE A 3 9.00 -14.39 7.87
C ILE A 3 9.72 -13.80 9.09
N GLY A 4 9.21 -14.06 10.30
CA GLY A 4 9.76 -13.49 11.54
C GLY A 4 9.50 -11.99 11.65
N ASP A 5 10.31 -11.31 12.50
CA ASP A 5 10.21 -9.86 12.68
C ASP A 5 10.56 -9.12 11.38
N ILE A 6 9.69 -8.19 10.98
CA ILE A 6 9.89 -7.37 9.79
C ILE A 6 11.02 -6.37 10.04
N THR A 7 12.00 -6.34 9.14
CA THR A 7 13.17 -5.47 9.18
C THR A 7 13.09 -4.35 8.15
N SER A 8 12.54 -4.64 6.97
CA SER A 8 12.37 -3.62 5.94
C SER A 8 11.20 -3.93 5.02
N VAL A 9 10.68 -2.87 4.40
CA VAL A 9 9.60 -2.93 3.41
C VAL A 9 9.95 -2.02 2.25
N LYS A 10 9.68 -2.50 1.03
CA LYS A 10 9.70 -1.68 -0.17
C LYS A 10 8.36 -1.83 -0.86
N ALA A 11 7.69 -0.72 -1.17
CA ALA A 11 6.43 -0.75 -1.88
C ALA A 11 6.28 0.43 -2.82
N SER A 12 5.52 0.21 -3.89
CA SER A 12 5.19 1.28 -4.83
C SER A 12 3.77 1.08 -5.40
N ILE A 13 3.14 2.20 -5.71
CA ILE A 13 1.83 2.23 -6.35
C ILE A 13 1.83 3.25 -7.48
N TYR A 14 1.34 2.85 -8.63
CA TYR A 14 1.32 3.68 -9.83
C TYR A 14 -0.12 3.86 -10.30
N LEU A 15 -0.48 5.09 -10.65
CA LEU A 15 -1.72 5.40 -11.34
C LEU A 15 -1.43 5.90 -12.76
N THR A 16 -2.32 5.57 -13.69
CA THR A 16 -2.26 6.21 -15.01
C THR A 16 -2.64 7.68 -14.90
N GLN A 17 -2.10 8.48 -15.80
CA GLN A 17 -2.41 9.91 -15.90
C GLN A 17 -3.93 10.17 -16.01
N ALA A 18 -4.68 9.27 -16.65
CA ALA A 18 -6.13 9.39 -16.76
C ALA A 18 -6.82 9.31 -15.39
N VAL A 19 -6.43 8.35 -14.56
CA VAL A 19 -6.97 8.19 -13.20
C VAL A 19 -6.53 9.37 -12.32
N ALA A 20 -5.27 9.78 -12.40
CA ALA A 20 -4.76 10.93 -11.64
C ALA A 20 -5.52 12.23 -11.96
N ARG A 21 -5.81 12.50 -13.22
CA ARG A 21 -6.66 13.66 -13.63
C ARG A 21 -8.07 13.57 -13.04
N ALA A 22 -8.67 12.38 -13.04
CA ALA A 22 -9.98 12.18 -12.41
C ALA A 22 -9.94 12.35 -10.89
N VAL A 23 -8.83 12.02 -10.24
CA VAL A 23 -8.61 12.28 -8.81
C VAL A 23 -8.50 13.78 -8.54
N ILE A 24 -7.63 14.49 -9.25
CA ILE A 24 -7.42 15.94 -9.09
C ILE A 24 -8.72 16.73 -9.39
N SER A 25 -9.51 16.32 -10.39
CA SER A 25 -10.77 17.00 -10.71
C SER A 25 -11.78 16.99 -9.56
N ARG A 26 -11.72 15.97 -8.70
CA ARG A 26 -12.60 15.81 -7.53
C ARG A 26 -12.01 16.44 -6.27
N ALA A 27 -10.69 16.46 -6.16
CA ALA A 27 -9.95 16.96 -5.01
C ALA A 27 -8.69 17.72 -5.47
N PRO A 28 -8.82 19.01 -5.85
CA PRO A 28 -7.73 19.79 -6.48
C PRO A 28 -6.47 19.98 -5.63
N THR A 29 -6.58 19.83 -4.31
CA THR A 29 -5.44 19.98 -3.38
C THR A 29 -4.78 18.64 -3.02
N THR A 30 -5.21 17.55 -3.64
CA THR A 30 -4.67 16.22 -3.35
C THR A 30 -3.30 16.01 -4.01
N THR A 31 -2.54 15.09 -3.44
CA THR A 31 -1.19 14.72 -3.90
C THR A 31 -1.05 13.21 -3.99
N PRO A 32 -0.02 12.67 -4.66
CA PRO A 32 0.27 11.22 -4.61
C PRO A 32 0.40 10.69 -3.19
N SER A 33 0.97 11.48 -2.26
CA SER A 33 1.14 11.11 -0.86
C SER A 33 -0.18 10.94 -0.13
N ILE A 34 -1.10 11.91 -0.31
CA ILE A 34 -2.36 11.98 0.45
C ILE A 34 -3.43 11.06 -0.14
N ASN A 35 -3.45 10.87 -1.46
CA ASN A 35 -4.46 10.05 -2.12
C ASN A 35 -4.00 8.61 -2.34
N THR A 36 -2.86 8.44 -3.03
CA THR A 36 -2.47 7.13 -3.58
C THR A 36 -1.62 6.33 -2.61
N MET A 37 -0.66 6.97 -1.94
CA MET A 37 0.25 6.28 -1.02
C MET A 37 -0.44 5.80 0.26
N THR A 38 -1.61 6.33 0.59
CA THR A 38 -2.42 5.91 1.76
C THR A 38 -2.68 4.41 1.78
N TYR A 39 -2.88 3.77 0.63
CA TYR A 39 -3.04 2.32 0.53
C TYR A 39 -1.79 1.57 0.99
N LEU A 40 -0.61 2.04 0.61
CA LEU A 40 0.65 1.43 1.03
C LEU A 40 0.92 1.65 2.52
N VAL A 41 0.60 2.85 3.02
CA VAL A 41 0.75 3.19 4.44
C VAL A 41 -0.16 2.34 5.30
N ASP A 42 -1.41 2.15 4.90
CA ASP A 42 -2.38 1.31 5.60
C ASP A 42 -1.90 -0.14 5.67
N LEU A 43 -1.57 -0.74 4.53
CA LEU A 43 -1.01 -2.09 4.47
C LEU A 43 0.23 -2.24 5.34
N LEU A 44 1.17 -1.28 5.27
CA LEU A 44 2.40 -1.30 6.05
C LEU A 44 2.14 -1.30 7.55
N THR A 45 1.25 -0.44 8.03
CA THR A 45 0.91 -0.36 9.46
C THR A 45 0.11 -1.58 9.92
N TRP A 46 -0.81 -2.04 9.10
CA TRP A 46 -1.64 -3.21 9.40
C TRP A 46 -0.82 -4.49 9.59
N PHE A 47 0.02 -4.88 8.65
CA PHE A 47 0.75 -6.14 8.79
C PHE A 47 2.01 -6.04 9.66
N SER A 48 2.63 -4.86 9.79
CA SER A 48 3.78 -4.69 10.70
C SER A 48 3.36 -4.53 12.16
N GLY A 49 2.16 -4.00 12.39
CA GLY A 49 1.70 -3.59 13.72
C GLY A 49 2.53 -2.45 14.31
N LYS A 50 3.31 -1.73 13.49
CA LYS A 50 4.25 -0.69 13.92
C LYS A 50 3.86 0.67 13.35
N ARG A 51 4.24 1.72 14.09
CA ARG A 51 4.05 3.13 13.69
C ARG A 51 5.39 3.76 13.37
N PRO A 52 5.53 4.47 12.23
CA PRO A 52 6.76 5.20 11.93
C PRO A 52 6.94 6.40 12.87
N ILE A 53 8.20 6.76 13.10
CA ILE A 53 8.57 7.92 13.95
C ILE A 53 9.00 9.12 13.14
N SER A 54 9.37 8.93 11.87
CA SER A 54 9.71 10.03 10.97
C SER A 54 9.53 9.65 9.51
N ALA A 55 9.32 10.66 8.67
CA ALA A 55 9.29 10.57 7.22
C ALA A 55 10.33 11.50 6.60
N TYR A 56 11.01 11.02 5.56
CA TYR A 56 11.77 11.82 4.62
C TYR A 56 11.28 11.52 3.22
N ALA A 57 10.92 12.54 2.46
CA ALA A 57 10.35 12.35 1.14
C ALA A 57 10.90 13.36 0.13
N SER A 58 10.86 12.94 -1.14
CA SER A 58 11.16 13.81 -2.30
C SER A 58 10.09 13.56 -3.36
N GLY A 59 9.72 14.63 -4.09
CA GLY A 59 8.71 14.57 -5.13
C GLY A 59 9.22 15.04 -6.48
N ALA A 60 8.75 14.40 -7.55
CA ALA A 60 9.01 14.84 -8.91
C ALA A 60 8.05 15.94 -9.34
N LYS A 61 8.55 16.85 -10.16
CA LYS A 61 7.79 17.95 -10.75
C LYS A 61 7.78 17.79 -12.26
N GLY A 62 6.68 17.40 -12.82
CA GLY A 62 6.47 17.18 -14.25
C GLY A 62 5.12 17.73 -14.71
N VAL A 63 4.37 16.96 -15.47
CA VAL A 63 3.12 17.39 -16.13
C VAL A 63 2.07 17.85 -15.14
N PHE A 64 1.85 17.10 -14.06
CA PHE A 64 0.84 17.47 -13.05
C PHE A 64 1.27 18.69 -12.24
N TYR A 65 2.57 18.84 -12.01
CA TYR A 65 3.08 20.02 -11.33
C TYR A 65 2.88 21.29 -12.19
N GLU A 66 3.14 21.21 -13.48
CA GLU A 66 2.96 22.33 -14.40
C GLU A 66 1.48 22.71 -14.58
N GLU A 67 0.59 21.72 -14.66
CA GLU A 67 -0.83 21.95 -14.91
C GLU A 67 -1.63 22.31 -13.64
N PHE A 68 -1.31 21.71 -12.50
CA PHE A 68 -2.12 21.75 -11.29
C PHE A 68 -1.36 22.15 -10.02
N GLY A 69 -0.04 22.28 -10.07
CA GLY A 69 0.81 22.49 -8.90
C GLY A 69 0.97 21.25 -8.01
N ALA A 70 0.48 20.09 -8.45
CA ALA A 70 0.58 18.83 -7.72
C ALA A 70 1.86 18.09 -8.13
N LEU A 71 2.57 17.46 -7.18
CA LEU A 71 3.70 16.59 -7.51
C LEU A 71 3.24 15.42 -8.39
N ASP A 72 4.06 15.04 -9.36
CA ASP A 72 3.78 13.91 -10.26
C ASP A 72 4.03 12.57 -9.58
N SER A 73 5.03 12.51 -8.71
CA SER A 73 5.33 11.36 -7.87
C SER A 73 5.94 11.78 -6.54
N THR A 74 5.83 10.90 -5.55
CA THR A 74 6.45 11.06 -4.23
C THR A 74 7.11 9.75 -3.83
N TRP A 75 8.36 9.86 -3.36
CA TRP A 75 9.17 8.76 -2.86
C TRP A 75 9.60 9.08 -1.44
N THR A 76 9.40 8.15 -0.52
CA THR A 76 9.63 8.38 0.91
C THR A 76 10.39 7.25 1.57
N VAL A 77 11.14 7.61 2.60
CA VAL A 77 11.70 6.69 3.60
C VAL A 77 11.01 6.97 4.93
N LEU A 78 10.41 5.94 5.49
CA LEU A 78 9.83 5.95 6.83
C LEU A 78 10.75 5.21 7.80
N ASN A 79 11.10 5.84 8.90
CA ASN A 79 11.86 5.21 9.98
C ASN A 79 10.92 4.82 11.11
N PHE A 80 11.19 3.67 11.73
CA PHE A 80 10.41 3.12 12.82
C PHE A 80 11.30 2.96 14.07
N ASP A 81 10.68 3.00 15.22
CA ASP A 81 11.36 2.62 16.44
C ASP A 81 11.81 1.15 16.36
N GLY A 82 13.00 0.85 16.90
CA GLY A 82 13.60 -0.48 16.80
C GLY A 82 14.30 -0.78 15.48
N GLY A 83 14.50 0.23 14.57
CA GLY A 83 15.37 0.13 13.42
C GLY A 83 14.74 -0.47 12.14
N MET A 84 13.44 -0.73 12.11
CA MET A 84 12.73 -1.05 10.88
C MET A 84 12.71 0.17 9.96
N VAL A 85 12.81 -0.06 8.64
CA VAL A 85 12.75 0.98 7.61
C VAL A 85 11.75 0.56 6.52
N ALA A 86 10.96 1.52 6.04
CA ALA A 86 10.13 1.31 4.85
C ALA A 86 10.43 2.37 3.78
N THR A 87 10.50 1.93 2.52
CA THR A 87 10.59 2.81 1.35
C THR A 87 9.29 2.69 0.56
N LEU A 88 8.56 3.79 0.42
CA LEU A 88 7.31 3.81 -0.32
C LEU A 88 7.39 4.79 -1.49
N GLY A 89 6.71 4.44 -2.61
CA GLY A 89 6.60 5.29 -3.77
C GLY A 89 5.17 5.38 -4.30
N ALA A 90 4.72 6.57 -4.67
CA ALA A 90 3.48 6.77 -5.41
C ALA A 90 3.73 7.65 -6.63
N SER A 91 3.28 7.21 -7.80
CA SER A 91 3.45 7.97 -9.05
C SER A 91 2.15 8.03 -9.84
N TRP A 92 1.91 9.19 -10.45
CA TRP A 92 0.81 9.48 -11.37
C TRP A 92 1.27 9.61 -12.82
N GLU A 93 2.52 9.22 -13.10
CA GLU A 93 3.20 9.46 -14.38
C GLU A 93 2.96 8.38 -15.44
N VAL A 94 2.28 7.29 -15.07
CA VAL A 94 2.08 6.16 -15.98
C VAL A 94 1.21 6.57 -17.17
N PRO A 95 1.65 6.31 -18.42
CA PRO A 95 0.88 6.66 -19.61
C PRO A 95 -0.51 6.01 -19.63
N VAL A 96 -1.47 6.66 -20.28
CA VAL A 96 -2.85 6.14 -20.41
C VAL A 96 -2.89 4.76 -21.11
N PHE A 97 -1.89 4.48 -21.94
CA PHE A 97 -1.78 3.20 -22.68
C PHE A 97 -0.95 2.14 -21.94
N TRP A 98 -0.77 2.27 -20.63
CA TRP A 98 -0.08 1.27 -19.85
C TRP A 98 -0.78 -0.09 -19.97
N PRO A 99 -0.04 -1.19 -20.29
CA PRO A 99 -0.67 -2.48 -20.63
C PRO A 99 -1.25 -3.24 -19.41
N ALA A 100 -0.97 -2.78 -18.20
CA ALA A 100 -1.58 -3.28 -16.99
C ALA A 100 -2.85 -2.49 -16.65
N ASN A 101 -3.37 -2.65 -15.45
CA ASN A 101 -4.52 -1.90 -14.96
C ASN A 101 -4.27 -0.39 -14.87
N ASN A 102 -5.31 0.38 -14.67
CA ASN A 102 -5.24 1.82 -14.39
C ASN A 102 -4.42 2.16 -13.14
N ALA A 103 -4.21 1.18 -12.27
CA ALA A 103 -3.33 1.22 -11.12
C ALA A 103 -2.55 -0.09 -11.04
N SER A 104 -1.32 -0.05 -10.56
CA SER A 104 -0.53 -1.24 -10.21
C SER A 104 0.21 -1.01 -8.90
N MET A 105 0.35 -2.08 -8.11
CA MET A 105 0.99 -2.04 -6.80
C MET A 105 1.99 -3.18 -6.66
N GLU A 106 3.15 -2.84 -6.12
CA GLU A 106 4.18 -3.81 -5.73
C GLU A 106 4.44 -3.66 -4.23
N PHE A 107 4.63 -4.79 -3.55
CA PHE A 107 4.88 -4.82 -2.12
C PHE A 107 5.88 -5.93 -1.78
N GLU A 108 7.02 -5.56 -1.23
CA GLU A 108 8.10 -6.46 -0.83
C GLU A 108 8.38 -6.28 0.67
N VAL A 109 8.25 -7.37 1.42
CA VAL A 109 8.44 -7.39 2.88
C VAL A 109 9.57 -8.33 3.22
N PHE A 110 10.54 -7.83 3.96
CA PHE A 110 11.70 -8.59 4.42
C PHE A 110 11.65 -8.73 5.93
N GLY A 111 11.73 -9.95 6.38
CA GLY A 111 11.81 -10.29 7.79
C GLY A 111 13.11 -11.05 8.10
N ARG A 112 13.36 -11.33 9.37
CA ARG A 112 14.57 -12.02 9.83
C ARG A 112 14.66 -13.45 9.32
N GLU A 113 13.54 -14.07 8.96
CA GLU A 113 13.45 -15.50 8.62
C GLU A 113 12.89 -15.74 7.22
N GLY A 114 12.52 -14.70 6.49
CA GLY A 114 11.97 -14.84 5.15
C GLY A 114 11.57 -13.51 4.52
N ALA A 115 11.00 -13.61 3.32
CA ALA A 115 10.48 -12.48 2.56
C ALA A 115 9.15 -12.82 1.87
N VAL A 116 8.36 -11.79 1.62
CA VAL A 116 7.14 -11.86 0.81
C VAL A 116 7.26 -10.82 -0.30
N SER A 117 6.91 -11.20 -1.53
CA SER A 117 6.78 -10.28 -2.65
C SER A 117 5.41 -10.44 -3.27
N VAL A 118 4.73 -9.32 -3.48
CA VAL A 118 3.41 -9.22 -4.12
C VAL A 118 3.50 -8.22 -5.25
N LYS A 119 3.03 -8.63 -6.45
CA LYS A 119 2.92 -7.77 -7.63
C LYS A 119 1.56 -7.99 -8.25
N ASP A 120 0.74 -6.95 -8.30
CA ASP A 120 -0.61 -7.07 -8.80
C ASP A 120 -0.71 -7.01 -10.33
N ASP A 121 0.27 -6.42 -10.99
CA ASP A 121 0.36 -6.37 -12.45
C ASP A 121 0.64 -7.75 -13.09
N HIS A 122 1.39 -8.60 -12.41
CA HIS A 122 1.71 -9.99 -12.82
C HIS A 122 0.91 -11.03 -12.04
N ARG A 123 0.11 -10.62 -11.07
CA ARG A 123 -0.70 -11.50 -10.20
C ARG A 123 0.09 -12.57 -9.47
N ASP A 124 1.33 -12.28 -9.12
CA ASP A 124 2.20 -13.20 -8.45
C ASP A 124 2.45 -12.77 -6.98
N MET A 125 2.24 -13.71 -6.07
CA MET A 125 2.69 -13.59 -4.70
C MET A 125 3.68 -14.69 -4.40
N VAL A 126 4.84 -14.34 -3.85
CA VAL A 126 5.90 -15.26 -3.47
C VAL A 126 6.21 -15.11 -1.98
N ILE A 127 6.25 -16.21 -1.27
CA ILE A 127 6.75 -16.27 0.10
C ILE A 127 7.99 -17.16 0.09
N ALA A 128 9.11 -16.65 0.61
CA ALA A 128 10.31 -17.41 0.89
C ALA A 128 10.68 -17.29 2.37
N SER A 129 10.91 -18.41 3.03
CA SER A 129 11.16 -18.45 4.48
C SER A 129 12.18 -19.53 4.85
N ASN A 130 12.98 -19.25 5.87
CA ASN A 130 13.83 -20.24 6.52
C ASN A 130 13.03 -21.21 7.42
N LYS A 131 11.80 -20.81 7.81
CA LYS A 131 10.85 -21.71 8.49
C LYS A 131 10.05 -22.48 7.44
N SER A 132 9.88 -23.76 7.66
CA SER A 132 9.03 -24.59 6.80
C SER A 132 7.56 -24.16 6.89
N MET A 133 6.87 -24.27 5.78
CA MET A 133 5.44 -24.00 5.63
C MET A 133 4.76 -25.25 5.09
N PRO A 134 3.52 -25.56 5.51
CA PRO A 134 2.77 -26.67 4.91
C PRO A 134 2.46 -26.38 3.44
N GLY A 135 2.57 -27.39 2.59
CA GLY A 135 2.17 -27.30 1.18
C GLY A 135 0.66 -27.07 1.04
N PRO A 136 0.18 -26.25 0.05
CA PRO A 136 -1.26 -25.94 -0.10
C PRO A 136 -2.15 -27.16 -0.32
N TYR A 137 -1.62 -28.17 -1.01
CA TYR A 137 -2.34 -29.41 -1.31
C TYR A 137 -1.73 -30.65 -0.65
N THR A 138 -0.56 -30.50 -0.04
CA THR A 138 0.22 -31.56 0.60
C THR A 138 0.76 -31.01 1.92
N PRO A 139 -0.10 -30.84 2.95
CA PRO A 139 0.30 -30.19 4.21
C PRO A 139 1.38 -30.95 4.98
N GLU A 140 1.61 -32.23 4.64
CA GLU A 140 2.70 -33.07 5.15
C GLU A 140 4.06 -32.79 4.48
N VAL A 141 4.09 -32.00 3.41
CA VAL A 141 5.32 -31.63 2.72
C VAL A 141 5.77 -30.25 3.19
N ASP A 142 6.97 -30.19 3.75
CA ASP A 142 7.61 -28.94 4.13
C ASP A 142 8.11 -28.18 2.91
N MET A 143 7.68 -26.94 2.80
CA MET A 143 8.11 -26.00 1.76
C MET A 143 8.81 -24.79 2.37
N HIS A 144 9.82 -24.30 1.67
CA HIS A 144 10.50 -23.04 2.00
C HIS A 144 10.17 -21.91 1.03
N VAL A 145 9.58 -22.22 -0.10
CA VAL A 145 9.09 -21.26 -1.10
C VAL A 145 7.67 -21.64 -1.51
N ALA A 146 6.77 -20.71 -1.43
CA ALA A 146 5.40 -20.85 -1.92
C ALA A 146 5.09 -19.76 -2.94
N LEU A 147 4.44 -20.17 -4.02
CA LEU A 147 3.95 -19.30 -5.10
C LEU A 147 2.41 -19.30 -5.07
N PHE A 148 1.82 -18.13 -4.96
CA PHE A 148 0.37 -17.97 -4.97
C PHE A 148 -0.02 -17.02 -6.10
N GLY A 149 -1.13 -17.30 -6.77
CA GLY A 149 -1.76 -16.32 -7.64
C GLY A 149 -2.37 -15.19 -6.82
N SER A 150 -2.13 -13.94 -7.19
CA SER A 150 -2.83 -12.81 -6.60
C SER A 150 -4.14 -12.55 -7.34
N ASN A 151 -5.17 -12.09 -6.62
CA ASN A 151 -6.41 -11.64 -7.22
C ASN A 151 -6.32 -10.13 -7.51
N MET A 152 -6.89 -9.71 -8.63
CA MET A 152 -7.05 -8.28 -8.92
C MET A 152 -7.94 -7.62 -7.86
N PRO A 153 -7.73 -6.33 -7.57
CA PRO A 153 -8.60 -5.56 -6.66
C PRO A 153 -10.07 -5.57 -7.08
N GLY A 154 -10.33 -5.73 -8.36
CA GLY A 154 -11.64 -5.90 -8.95
C GLY A 154 -11.66 -5.55 -10.43
N ASP A 155 -12.59 -6.14 -11.14
CA ASP A 155 -12.82 -5.87 -12.56
C ASP A 155 -14.31 -5.98 -12.89
N TRP A 156 -14.72 -5.37 -13.99
CA TRP A 156 -16.05 -5.49 -14.56
C TRP A 156 -16.07 -6.58 -15.62
N ALA A 157 -16.91 -7.57 -15.43
CA ALA A 157 -17.17 -8.60 -16.44
C ALA A 157 -18.66 -8.89 -16.51
N LEU A 158 -19.20 -8.98 -17.72
CA LEU A 158 -20.62 -9.29 -17.98
C LEU A 158 -21.62 -8.36 -17.27
N GLY A 159 -21.23 -7.12 -17.02
CA GLY A 159 -22.08 -6.14 -16.31
C GLY A 159 -22.01 -6.22 -14.78
N GLU A 160 -21.16 -7.07 -14.22
CA GLU A 160 -20.98 -7.23 -12.79
C GLU A 160 -19.53 -6.91 -12.38
N HIS A 161 -19.35 -6.43 -11.13
CA HIS A 161 -18.07 -6.17 -10.53
C HIS A 161 -17.63 -7.36 -9.68
N PHE A 162 -16.41 -7.84 -9.91
CA PHE A 162 -15.81 -8.96 -9.19
C PHE A 162 -14.52 -8.52 -8.49
N GLY A 163 -14.17 -9.18 -7.39
CA GLY A 163 -12.89 -9.03 -6.72
C GLY A 163 -12.97 -8.46 -5.31
N ALA A 164 -11.82 -8.05 -4.78
CA ALA A 164 -11.65 -7.69 -3.38
C ALA A 164 -12.57 -6.56 -2.89
N MET A 165 -12.89 -5.58 -3.72
CA MET A 165 -13.84 -4.52 -3.36
C MET A 165 -15.27 -5.04 -3.09
N GLN A 166 -15.69 -6.08 -3.78
CA GLN A 166 -16.98 -6.72 -3.51
C GLN A 166 -16.95 -7.44 -2.17
N GLU A 167 -15.87 -8.17 -1.89
CA GLU A 167 -15.69 -8.88 -0.63
C GLU A 167 -15.61 -7.91 0.55
N GLU A 168 -14.90 -6.79 0.41
CA GLU A 168 -14.85 -5.71 1.41
C GLU A 168 -16.24 -5.15 1.70
N THR A 169 -17.02 -4.87 0.66
CA THR A 169 -18.39 -4.37 0.78
C THR A 169 -19.27 -5.37 1.52
N HIS A 170 -19.18 -6.66 1.21
CA HIS A 170 -19.91 -7.71 1.91
C HIS A 170 -19.47 -7.84 3.38
N ALA A 171 -18.17 -7.77 3.66
CA ALA A 171 -17.66 -7.80 5.03
C ALA A 171 -18.19 -6.61 5.84
N PHE A 172 -18.22 -5.42 5.25
CA PHE A 172 -18.78 -4.22 5.88
C PHE A 172 -20.28 -4.37 6.18
N ILE A 173 -21.08 -4.79 5.20
CA ILE A 173 -22.53 -5.01 5.36
C ILE A 173 -22.80 -6.05 6.46
N ASN A 174 -22.04 -7.14 6.47
CA ASN A 174 -22.17 -8.19 7.48
C ASN A 174 -21.81 -7.67 8.88
N SER A 175 -20.74 -6.86 9.00
CA SER A 175 -20.34 -6.22 10.25
C SER A 175 -21.45 -5.33 10.81
N VAL A 176 -22.06 -4.51 9.96
CA VAL A 176 -23.19 -3.65 10.33
C VAL A 176 -24.40 -4.49 10.76
N GLY A 177 -24.77 -5.50 9.97
CA GLY A 177 -25.91 -6.38 10.25
C GLY A 177 -25.75 -7.17 11.56
N GLN A 178 -24.54 -7.63 11.86
CA GLN A 178 -24.23 -8.37 13.09
C GLN A 178 -23.88 -7.45 14.27
N ARG A 179 -23.78 -6.14 14.06
CA ARG A 179 -23.30 -5.14 15.05
C ARG A 179 -21.96 -5.54 15.67
N ARG A 180 -21.08 -6.13 14.88
CA ARG A 180 -19.75 -6.58 15.27
C ARG A 180 -18.75 -6.13 14.23
N GLN A 181 -17.69 -5.45 14.67
CA GLN A 181 -16.61 -5.07 13.78
C GLN A 181 -15.83 -6.30 13.33
N ASP A 182 -15.60 -6.43 12.02
CA ASP A 182 -14.69 -7.40 11.48
C ASP A 182 -13.25 -6.92 11.72
N SER A 183 -12.39 -7.83 12.17
CA SER A 183 -10.99 -7.50 12.50
C SER A 183 -10.12 -7.17 11.29
N ILE A 184 -10.59 -7.49 10.09
CA ILE A 184 -9.88 -7.16 8.84
C ILE A 184 -10.25 -5.77 8.31
N LEU A 185 -11.35 -5.17 8.77
CA LEU A 185 -11.77 -3.85 8.35
C LEU A 185 -11.05 -2.77 9.17
N ALA A 186 -10.51 -1.79 8.47
CA ALA A 186 -9.88 -0.62 9.09
C ALA A 186 -10.89 0.17 9.95
N THR A 187 -10.41 0.69 11.05
CA THR A 187 -11.17 1.56 11.94
C THR A 187 -10.97 3.04 11.57
N GLY A 188 -11.79 3.92 12.14
CA GLY A 188 -11.56 5.37 12.03
C GLY A 188 -10.21 5.78 12.65
N ARG A 189 -9.70 5.05 13.64
CA ARG A 189 -8.38 5.29 14.21
C ARG A 189 -7.26 4.91 13.24
N ASP A 190 -7.39 3.79 12.55
CA ASP A 190 -6.42 3.39 11.53
C ASP A 190 -6.38 4.43 10.40
N GLY A 191 -7.54 4.89 9.93
CA GLY A 191 -7.62 5.96 8.94
C GLY A 191 -6.97 7.27 9.39
N PHE A 192 -7.14 7.65 10.68
CA PHE A 192 -6.48 8.83 11.25
C PHE A 192 -4.95 8.66 11.30
N ASP A 193 -4.48 7.50 11.70
CA ASP A 193 -3.05 7.20 11.75
C ASP A 193 -2.43 7.22 10.34
N VAL A 194 -3.08 6.60 9.36
CA VAL A 194 -2.67 6.61 7.95
C VAL A 194 -2.60 8.04 7.40
N LEU A 195 -3.61 8.85 7.67
CA LEU A 195 -3.62 10.25 7.22
C LEU A 195 -2.50 11.06 7.87
N SER A 196 -2.23 10.85 9.17
CA SER A 196 -1.13 11.52 9.88
C SER A 196 0.24 11.22 9.27
N ILE A 197 0.48 9.95 8.89
CA ILE A 197 1.70 9.54 8.19
C ILE A 197 1.76 10.19 6.80
N SER A 198 0.67 10.14 6.04
CA SER A 198 0.61 10.68 4.68
C SER A 198 0.83 12.19 4.65
N LEU A 199 0.32 12.94 5.62
CA LEU A 199 0.56 14.37 5.76
C LEU A 199 2.03 14.68 6.12
N ALA A 200 2.67 13.86 6.96
CA ALA A 200 4.09 14.01 7.25
C ALA A 200 4.97 13.74 6.02
N ILE A 201 4.61 12.74 5.21
CA ILE A 201 5.26 12.46 3.93
C ILE A 201 5.08 13.64 2.98
N ASP A 202 3.87 14.16 2.85
CA ASP A 202 3.57 15.28 1.96
C ASP A 202 4.31 16.56 2.38
N GLN A 203 4.34 16.86 3.67
CA GLN A 203 5.11 17.96 4.23
C GLN A 203 6.61 17.79 3.91
N SER A 204 7.18 16.61 4.12
CA SER A 204 8.57 16.32 3.81
C SER A 204 8.89 16.49 2.32
N ALA A 205 8.02 15.99 1.44
CA ALA A 205 8.18 16.12 -0.01
C ALA A 205 8.18 17.58 -0.48
N ASN A 206 7.44 18.45 0.20
CA ASN A 206 7.36 19.88 -0.11
C ASN A 206 8.50 20.70 0.50
N THR A 207 9.02 20.31 1.67
CA THR A 207 10.08 21.08 2.38
C THR A 207 11.48 20.54 2.14
N GLY A 208 11.63 19.26 1.77
CA GLY A 208 12.92 18.57 1.67
C GLY A 208 13.53 18.21 3.03
N GLU A 209 12.76 18.32 4.11
CA GLU A 209 13.22 18.09 5.47
C GLU A 209 12.67 16.77 6.03
N VAL A 210 13.36 16.22 7.04
CA VAL A 210 12.82 15.09 7.81
C VAL A 210 11.70 15.60 8.71
N VAL A 211 10.52 15.00 8.61
CA VAL A 211 9.36 15.34 9.41
C VAL A 211 9.15 14.29 10.51
N PRO A 212 9.20 14.64 11.79
CA PRO A 212 8.86 13.73 12.87
C PRO A 212 7.36 13.44 12.90
N ILE A 213 6.99 12.19 13.18
CA ILE A 213 5.61 11.77 13.33
C ILE A 213 5.34 11.55 14.82
N THR A 214 4.42 12.34 15.36
CA THR A 214 4.04 12.27 16.77
C THR A 214 2.69 11.57 16.91
N TRP A 215 2.61 10.64 17.86
CA TRP A 215 1.42 9.85 18.12
C TRP A 215 0.71 10.36 19.36
N THR A 216 -0.54 10.75 19.22
CA THR A 216 -1.40 11.02 20.39
C THR A 216 -1.92 9.70 20.93
N SER A 217 -1.78 9.52 22.23
CA SER A 217 -2.30 8.37 22.99
C SER A 217 -3.83 8.26 22.92
#